data_776ae67fa4920b650dc90e6b73c914cf
#
_entry.id   776ae67fa4920b650dc90e6b73c914cf
#
_cell.length_a   1.000
_cell.length_b   1.000
_cell.length_c   1.000
_cell.angle_alpha   90.00
_cell.angle_beta   90.00
_cell.angle_gamma   90.00
#
_symmetry.space_group_name_H-M   'P 1'
#
loop_
_entity.id
_entity.type
_entity.pdbx_description
1 polymer ?
#
loop_
_entity_poly.entity_id
_entity_poly.type
_entity_poly.pdbx_seq_one_letter_code
_entity_poly.pdbx_strand_id
1 'polypeptide(L)'
;IGDTLCEKKPITLTSTVTGSHFWNWSLGATTTNATPPFTHQFATAGTYNIRLFLSNPEGCNSAPVSQSITINPIPAINAGPDKMINAGSSTSIDASITNPGNYSFLWTPSIYLDAATILNPVSTPDNTTTYTIQAFDKVTNCIGTDEVIISPITGLYIPSAFTPNGDGKNDNWQIPGLALYPDAVVTVFNRAGQVIFNQKGYTTSPWDGSLKGTRQPIG
;
A
#
# COMPACT_ATOMS: atom_id res chain seq x y z
N ILE A 1 3.48 -5.73 -29.56
CA ILE A 1 3.35 -5.36 -28.15
C ILE A 1 2.76 -6.59 -27.46
N GLY A 2 3.61 -7.41 -26.84
CA GLY A 2 3.20 -8.68 -26.19
C GLY A 2 3.07 -8.58 -24.68
N ASP A 3 3.31 -7.41 -24.08
CA ASP A 3 3.35 -7.24 -22.64
C ASP A 3 2.01 -6.72 -22.10
N THR A 4 1.70 -7.11 -20.87
CA THR A 4 0.56 -6.56 -20.13
C THR A 4 0.76 -5.07 -19.93
N LEU A 5 -0.06 -4.24 -20.55
CA LEU A 5 0.05 -2.78 -20.52
C LEU A 5 -0.58 -2.23 -19.22
N CYS A 6 0.20 -2.22 -18.14
CA CYS A 6 -0.23 -1.69 -16.85
C CYS A 6 0.53 -0.40 -16.51
N GLU A 7 -0.12 0.51 -15.80
CA GLU A 7 0.56 1.69 -15.25
C GLU A 7 1.72 1.29 -14.33
N LYS A 8 2.71 2.15 -14.24
CA LYS A 8 3.93 1.91 -13.41
C LYS A 8 4.72 0.66 -13.77
N LYS A 9 4.44 0.05 -14.94
CA LYS A 9 5.24 -1.05 -15.49
C LYS A 9 5.98 -0.57 -16.72
N PRO A 10 7.27 -0.92 -16.88
CA PRO A 10 8.01 -0.58 -18.09
C PRO A 10 7.48 -1.38 -19.28
N ILE A 11 7.31 -0.72 -20.41
CA ILE A 11 7.02 -1.34 -21.70
C ILE A 11 8.18 -1.11 -22.65
N THR A 12 8.44 -2.07 -23.54
CA THR A 12 9.50 -1.95 -24.54
C THR A 12 8.92 -1.43 -25.85
N LEU A 13 9.46 -0.32 -26.32
CA LEU A 13 9.16 0.26 -27.62
C LEU A 13 10.22 -0.17 -28.63
N THR A 14 9.76 -0.74 -29.75
CA THR A 14 10.62 -1.24 -30.83
C THR A 14 10.23 -0.59 -32.13
N SER A 15 11.14 -0.64 -33.11
CA SER A 15 10.89 -0.23 -34.49
C SER A 15 11.52 -1.25 -35.43
N THR A 16 10.91 -1.43 -36.60
CA THR A 16 11.45 -2.26 -37.70
C THR A 16 12.29 -1.44 -38.68
N VAL A 17 12.38 -0.11 -38.47
CA VAL A 17 13.19 0.75 -39.33
C VAL A 17 14.66 0.51 -39.06
N THR A 18 15.45 0.34 -40.10
CA THR A 18 16.92 0.18 -40.05
C THR A 18 17.61 1.40 -40.69
N GLY A 19 18.86 1.66 -40.30
CA GLY A 19 19.67 2.74 -40.81
C GLY A 19 19.92 3.86 -39.81
N SER A 20 20.70 4.86 -40.23
CA SER A 20 21.08 6.00 -39.38
C SER A 20 20.02 7.09 -39.49
N HIS A 21 19.18 7.19 -38.47
CA HIS A 21 18.11 8.20 -38.33
C HIS A 21 18.12 8.80 -36.96
N PHE A 22 17.61 10.04 -36.84
CA PHE A 22 17.23 10.62 -35.53
C PHE A 22 15.80 10.25 -35.24
N TRP A 23 15.59 9.66 -34.09
CA TRP A 23 14.30 9.19 -33.61
C TRP A 23 13.58 10.31 -32.86
N ASN A 24 12.34 10.56 -33.18
CA ASN A 24 11.52 11.56 -32.51
C ASN A 24 10.21 10.92 -32.07
N TRP A 25 10.15 10.57 -30.81
CA TRP A 25 9.00 9.93 -30.20
C TRP A 25 8.15 10.96 -29.42
N SER A 26 6.83 10.82 -29.53
CA SER A 26 5.87 11.43 -28.63
C SER A 26 5.06 10.33 -27.94
N LEU A 27 5.11 10.29 -26.62
CA LEU A 27 4.52 9.26 -25.76
C LEU A 27 3.45 9.91 -24.86
N GLY A 28 2.33 10.30 -25.46
CA GLY A 28 1.37 11.18 -24.80
C GLY A 28 1.94 12.62 -24.67
N ALA A 29 2.10 13.10 -23.43
CA ALA A 29 2.68 14.41 -23.15
C ALA A 29 4.22 14.43 -23.13
N THR A 30 4.89 13.27 -23.13
CA THR A 30 6.35 13.14 -23.06
C THR A 30 6.94 12.98 -24.44
N THR A 31 8.12 13.56 -24.69
CA THR A 31 8.89 13.36 -25.92
C THR A 31 10.27 12.80 -25.61
N THR A 32 10.82 11.99 -26.51
CA THR A 32 12.17 11.45 -26.40
C THR A 32 12.77 11.15 -27.79
N ASN A 33 14.10 11.17 -27.87
CA ASN A 33 14.86 10.83 -29.06
C ASN A 33 15.56 9.45 -28.89
N ALA A 34 15.08 8.63 -27.98
CA ALA A 34 15.69 7.33 -27.69
C ALA A 34 15.70 6.42 -28.91
N THR A 35 16.85 5.77 -29.16
CA THR A 35 16.99 4.75 -30.20
C THR A 35 16.32 3.46 -29.74
N PRO A 36 15.41 2.86 -30.55
CA PRO A 36 14.79 1.60 -30.20
C PRO A 36 15.80 0.42 -30.32
N PRO A 37 15.65 -0.65 -29.48
CA PRO A 37 14.62 -0.77 -28.45
C PRO A 37 14.96 0.06 -27.20
N PHE A 38 13.92 0.67 -26.60
CA PHE A 38 14.04 1.34 -25.29
C PHE A 38 12.79 1.09 -24.46
N THR A 39 12.90 1.29 -23.15
CA THR A 39 11.78 1.13 -22.23
C THR A 39 11.18 2.47 -21.84
N HIS A 40 9.85 2.52 -21.69
CA HIS A 40 9.12 3.66 -21.16
C HIS A 40 8.08 3.18 -20.14
N GLN A 41 7.82 4.01 -19.14
CA GLN A 41 6.86 3.71 -18.08
C GLN A 41 5.80 4.81 -18.03
N PHE A 42 4.52 4.44 -18.17
CA PHE A 42 3.40 5.36 -17.98
C PHE A 42 3.01 5.39 -16.51
N ALA A 43 2.98 6.58 -15.93
CA ALA A 43 2.69 6.75 -14.52
C ALA A 43 1.22 6.49 -14.15
N THR A 44 0.30 6.72 -15.11
CA THR A 44 -1.15 6.59 -14.89
C THR A 44 -1.80 5.77 -15.99
N ALA A 45 -2.91 5.13 -15.64
CA ALA A 45 -3.76 4.44 -16.61
C ALA A 45 -4.41 5.45 -17.57
N GLY A 46 -4.72 5.00 -18.78
CA GLY A 46 -5.34 5.83 -19.80
C GLY A 46 -4.97 5.39 -21.21
N THR A 47 -5.53 6.08 -22.20
CA THR A 47 -5.20 5.84 -23.61
C THR A 47 -4.15 6.87 -24.08
N TYR A 48 -3.05 6.37 -24.57
CA TYR A 48 -1.92 7.16 -25.04
C TYR A 48 -1.75 7.02 -26.55
N ASN A 49 -1.55 8.12 -27.23
CA ASN A 49 -1.17 8.12 -28.64
C ASN A 49 0.36 8.16 -28.74
N ILE A 50 0.95 7.07 -29.18
CA ILE A 50 2.38 6.96 -29.44
C ILE A 50 2.62 7.40 -30.88
N ARG A 51 3.45 8.42 -31.06
CA ARG A 51 3.79 8.97 -32.36
C ARG A 51 5.31 8.91 -32.57
N LEU A 52 5.71 8.50 -33.76
CA LEU A 52 7.10 8.45 -34.19
C LEU A 52 7.24 9.13 -35.55
N PHE A 53 8.25 9.99 -35.66
CA PHE A 53 8.81 10.39 -36.98
C PHE A 53 10.34 10.30 -36.92
N LEU A 54 10.94 10.18 -38.08
CA LEU A 54 12.38 10.08 -38.25
C LEU A 54 12.88 11.36 -38.92
N SER A 55 14.08 11.80 -38.54
CA SER A 55 14.80 12.88 -39.27
C SER A 55 16.10 12.35 -39.81
N ASN A 56 16.50 12.86 -41.00
CA ASN A 56 17.82 12.62 -41.52
C ASN A 56 18.83 13.71 -41.08
N PRO A 57 20.13 13.57 -41.32
CA PRO A 57 21.13 14.56 -40.97
C PRO A 57 20.90 15.94 -41.62
N GLU A 58 20.23 15.98 -42.78
CA GLU A 58 19.90 17.22 -43.50
C GLU A 58 18.64 17.91 -42.95
N GLY A 59 17.99 17.35 -41.89
CA GLY A 59 16.83 17.93 -41.22
C GLY A 59 15.49 17.63 -41.88
N CYS A 60 15.43 16.73 -42.89
CA CYS A 60 14.16 16.31 -43.49
C CYS A 60 13.46 15.29 -42.58
N ASN A 61 12.17 15.47 -42.36
CA ASN A 61 11.35 14.59 -41.53
C ASN A 61 10.53 13.60 -42.37
N SER A 62 10.40 12.37 -41.89
CA SER A 62 9.42 11.42 -42.41
C SER A 62 8.00 11.83 -42.10
N ALA A 63 7.02 11.27 -42.80
CA ALA A 63 5.64 11.27 -42.33
C ALA A 63 5.56 10.59 -40.95
N PRO A 64 4.81 11.15 -39.98
CA PRO A 64 4.66 10.54 -38.67
C PRO A 64 3.78 9.29 -38.73
N VAL A 65 4.17 8.26 -37.97
CA VAL A 65 3.34 7.08 -37.71
C VAL A 65 2.79 7.22 -36.28
N SER A 66 1.52 6.88 -36.10
CA SER A 66 0.85 6.96 -34.79
C SER A 66 0.16 5.65 -34.46
N GLN A 67 0.25 5.25 -33.18
CA GLN A 67 -0.43 4.08 -32.64
C GLN A 67 -1.04 4.43 -31.28
N SER A 68 -2.32 4.12 -31.10
CA SER A 68 -2.98 4.25 -29.81
C SER A 68 -2.76 2.99 -28.98
N ILE A 69 -2.40 3.17 -27.71
CA ILE A 69 -2.27 2.09 -26.72
C ILE A 69 -3.09 2.44 -25.48
N THR A 70 -3.66 1.41 -24.83
CA THR A 70 -4.36 1.58 -23.55
C THR A 70 -3.50 1.00 -22.44
N ILE A 71 -3.18 1.84 -21.48
CA ILE A 71 -2.49 1.46 -20.24
C ILE A 71 -3.56 1.22 -19.17
N ASN A 72 -3.59 0.00 -18.64
CA ASN A 72 -4.57 -0.41 -17.64
C ASN A 72 -4.16 0.01 -16.23
N PRO A 73 -5.14 0.31 -15.35
CA PRO A 73 -4.83 0.58 -13.95
C PRO A 73 -4.37 -0.70 -13.25
N ILE A 74 -3.49 -0.56 -12.28
CA ILE A 74 -3.20 -1.63 -11.32
C ILE A 74 -4.30 -1.70 -10.26
N PRO A 75 -4.60 -2.89 -9.70
CA PRO A 75 -5.49 -3.01 -8.56
C PRO A 75 -5.04 -2.14 -7.39
N ALA A 76 -5.90 -1.23 -6.93
CA ALA A 76 -5.61 -0.35 -5.79
C ALA A 76 -5.93 -1.08 -4.49
N ILE A 77 -5.13 -2.10 -4.18
CA ILE A 77 -5.23 -2.94 -2.98
C ILE A 77 -4.58 -2.24 -1.78
N ASN A 78 -5.20 -2.38 -0.61
CA ASN A 78 -4.67 -2.00 0.69
C ASN A 78 -4.82 -3.20 1.62
N ALA A 79 -3.73 -3.65 2.24
CA ALA A 79 -3.70 -4.82 3.13
C ALA A 79 -4.32 -4.55 4.51
N GLY A 80 -4.65 -3.28 4.80
CA GLY A 80 -5.13 -2.84 6.10
C GLY A 80 -4.00 -2.47 7.07
N PRO A 81 -4.36 -2.04 8.29
CA PRO A 81 -3.38 -1.64 9.29
C PRO A 81 -2.66 -2.83 9.91
N ASP A 82 -1.41 -2.62 10.32
CA ASP A 82 -0.67 -3.56 11.16
C ASP A 82 -1.42 -3.82 12.46
N LYS A 83 -1.33 -5.06 12.96
CA LYS A 83 -2.06 -5.48 14.15
C LYS A 83 -1.15 -6.14 15.18
N MET A 84 -1.36 -5.78 16.44
CA MET A 84 -0.84 -6.52 17.59
C MET A 84 -1.97 -7.35 18.18
N ILE A 85 -1.72 -8.64 18.40
CA ILE A 85 -2.69 -9.59 18.96
C ILE A 85 -2.09 -10.35 20.14
N ASN A 86 -2.92 -10.92 21.01
CA ASN A 86 -2.40 -11.79 22.03
C ASN A 86 -1.87 -13.09 21.41
N ALA A 87 -0.76 -13.60 21.90
CA ALA A 87 -0.23 -14.88 21.45
C ALA A 87 -1.28 -15.99 21.54
N GLY A 88 -1.41 -16.78 20.49
CA GLY A 88 -2.43 -17.82 20.36
C GLY A 88 -3.83 -17.31 19.98
N SER A 89 -4.02 -15.99 19.82
CA SER A 89 -5.28 -15.45 19.31
C SER A 89 -5.26 -15.31 17.79
N SER A 90 -6.45 -15.29 17.20
CA SER A 90 -6.64 -15.04 15.77
C SER A 90 -7.16 -13.61 15.53
N THR A 91 -6.90 -13.09 14.34
CA THR A 91 -7.42 -11.80 13.87
C THR A 91 -7.76 -11.87 12.38
N SER A 92 -8.83 -11.20 11.97
CA SER A 92 -9.10 -10.97 10.55
C SER A 92 -8.10 -9.95 10.00
N ILE A 93 -7.67 -10.12 8.76
CA ILE A 93 -6.95 -9.08 8.02
C ILE A 93 -8.00 -8.22 7.31
N ASP A 94 -7.91 -6.89 7.46
CA ASP A 94 -8.94 -5.95 6.96
C ASP A 94 -8.47 -5.29 5.65
N ALA A 95 -8.18 -6.13 4.66
CA ALA A 95 -7.79 -5.65 3.35
C ALA A 95 -8.98 -5.06 2.58
N SER A 96 -8.69 -4.10 1.72
CA SER A 96 -9.68 -3.43 0.87
C SER A 96 -9.13 -3.15 -0.52
N ILE A 97 -10.03 -3.04 -1.51
CA ILE A 97 -9.69 -2.66 -2.87
C ILE A 97 -10.67 -1.58 -3.32
N THR A 98 -10.17 -0.46 -3.84
CA THR A 98 -10.98 0.73 -4.09
C THR A 98 -11.40 0.91 -5.55
N ASN A 99 -10.62 0.41 -6.52
CA ASN A 99 -11.01 0.47 -7.92
C ASN A 99 -11.87 -0.75 -8.31
N PRO A 100 -12.88 -0.57 -9.20
CA PRO A 100 -13.73 -1.66 -9.65
C PRO A 100 -12.92 -2.63 -10.53
N GLY A 101 -13.22 -3.93 -10.43
CA GLY A 101 -12.57 -4.95 -11.24
C GLY A 101 -13.01 -6.37 -10.86
N ASN A 102 -12.50 -7.35 -11.60
CA ASN A 102 -12.68 -8.77 -11.30
C ASN A 102 -11.34 -9.35 -10.85
N TYR A 103 -11.18 -9.47 -9.54
CA TYR A 103 -9.91 -9.81 -8.92
C TYR A 103 -9.84 -11.25 -8.41
N SER A 104 -8.63 -11.79 -8.39
CA SER A 104 -8.23 -12.90 -7.54
C SER A 104 -7.11 -12.42 -6.62
N PHE A 105 -7.03 -13.01 -5.44
CA PHE A 105 -6.10 -12.62 -4.40
C PHE A 105 -5.15 -13.75 -4.07
N LEU A 106 -3.94 -13.38 -3.64
CA LEU A 106 -2.96 -14.32 -3.10
C LEU A 106 -2.18 -13.64 -1.98
N TRP A 107 -2.24 -14.23 -0.80
CA TRP A 107 -1.44 -13.84 0.35
C TRP A 107 -0.17 -14.69 0.47
N THR A 108 0.94 -14.06 0.77
CA THR A 108 2.23 -14.72 0.97
C THR A 108 2.92 -14.13 2.22
N PRO A 109 3.42 -14.97 3.15
CA PRO A 109 3.29 -16.42 3.19
C PRO A 109 1.84 -16.86 3.49
N SER A 110 1.47 -18.09 3.13
CA SER A 110 0.14 -18.66 3.44
C SER A 110 0.06 -19.29 4.83
N ILE A 111 1.19 -19.43 5.52
CA ILE A 111 1.24 -20.00 6.87
C ILE A 111 0.43 -19.16 7.85
N TYR A 112 -0.27 -19.80 8.75
CA TYR A 112 -1.15 -19.21 9.76
C TYR A 112 -2.38 -18.47 9.21
N LEU A 113 -2.69 -18.59 7.91
CA LEU A 113 -3.93 -18.09 7.31
C LEU A 113 -4.93 -19.25 7.12
N ASP A 114 -6.20 -18.97 7.40
CA ASP A 114 -7.29 -19.90 7.10
C ASP A 114 -7.50 -20.10 5.59
N ALA A 115 -7.31 -19.03 4.81
CA ALA A 115 -7.40 -19.07 3.34
C ALA A 115 -6.53 -17.97 2.70
N ALA A 116 -5.48 -18.37 1.98
CA ALA A 116 -4.56 -17.43 1.33
C ALA A 116 -5.10 -16.76 0.04
N THR A 117 -6.29 -17.16 -0.43
CA THR A 117 -6.84 -16.71 -1.72
C THR A 117 -8.10 -15.86 -1.60
N ILE A 118 -8.49 -15.49 -0.40
CA ILE A 118 -9.60 -14.55 -0.13
C ILE A 118 -9.07 -13.17 0.24
N LEU A 119 -9.90 -12.14 0.13
CA LEU A 119 -9.49 -10.76 0.42
C LEU A 119 -9.14 -10.58 1.91
N ASN A 120 -10.00 -11.08 2.80
CA ASN A 120 -9.89 -10.89 4.25
C ASN A 120 -9.78 -12.23 4.99
N PRO A 121 -8.57 -12.86 4.99
CA PRO A 121 -8.36 -14.10 5.73
C PRO A 121 -8.26 -13.85 7.24
N VAL A 122 -8.44 -14.92 8.00
CA VAL A 122 -8.12 -14.94 9.44
C VAL A 122 -6.70 -15.44 9.62
N SER A 123 -5.89 -14.69 10.36
CA SER A 123 -4.51 -15.03 10.71
C SER A 123 -4.39 -15.43 12.17
N THR A 124 -3.59 -16.48 12.45
CA THR A 124 -3.28 -16.97 13.82
C THR A 124 -1.77 -17.22 13.92
N PRO A 125 -0.92 -16.20 13.82
CA PRO A 125 0.52 -16.39 13.76
C PRO A 125 1.12 -16.68 15.15
N ASP A 126 2.12 -17.55 15.20
CA ASP A 126 2.92 -17.80 16.41
C ASP A 126 4.03 -16.76 16.61
N ASN A 127 4.47 -16.11 15.53
CA ASN A 127 5.51 -15.08 15.53
C ASN A 127 5.07 -13.89 14.66
N THR A 128 5.72 -12.74 14.86
CA THR A 128 5.51 -11.58 14.00
C THR A 128 5.69 -11.98 12.53
N THR A 129 4.64 -11.82 11.76
CA THR A 129 4.57 -12.24 10.36
C THR A 129 4.15 -11.07 9.49
N THR A 130 4.95 -10.78 8.45
CA THR A 130 4.57 -9.85 7.40
C THR A 130 3.88 -10.63 6.29
N TYR A 131 2.66 -10.26 5.99
CA TYR A 131 1.89 -10.80 4.89
C TYR A 131 1.83 -9.81 3.75
N THR A 132 2.14 -10.26 2.55
CA THR A 132 1.99 -9.50 1.29
C THR A 132 0.77 -10.01 0.57
N ILE A 133 -0.18 -9.14 0.24
CA ILE A 133 -1.29 -9.45 -0.67
C ILE A 133 -0.92 -9.09 -2.10
N GLN A 134 -1.26 -9.97 -3.04
CA GLN A 134 -1.29 -9.68 -4.46
C GLN A 134 -2.73 -9.74 -4.96
N ALA A 135 -3.19 -8.67 -5.59
CA ALA A 135 -4.46 -8.62 -6.30
C ALA A 135 -4.22 -8.70 -7.80
N PHE A 136 -4.75 -9.72 -8.46
CA PHE A 136 -4.64 -9.94 -9.90
C PHE A 136 -5.96 -9.53 -10.57
N ASP A 137 -5.91 -8.60 -11.50
CA ASP A 137 -7.04 -8.33 -12.37
C ASP A 137 -7.14 -9.41 -13.45
N LYS A 138 -8.23 -10.18 -13.46
CA LYS A 138 -8.42 -11.32 -14.37
C LYS A 138 -8.66 -10.92 -15.82
N VAL A 139 -8.92 -9.64 -16.10
CA VAL A 139 -9.16 -9.12 -17.45
C VAL A 139 -7.87 -8.55 -18.03
N THR A 140 -7.18 -7.72 -17.26
CA THR A 140 -6.01 -6.99 -17.72
C THR A 140 -4.69 -7.67 -17.35
N ASN A 141 -4.71 -8.65 -16.44
CA ASN A 141 -3.55 -9.28 -15.79
C ASN A 141 -2.64 -8.28 -15.05
N CYS A 142 -3.13 -7.07 -14.74
CA CYS A 142 -2.40 -6.14 -13.89
C CYS A 142 -2.40 -6.60 -12.44
N ILE A 143 -1.31 -6.33 -11.72
CA ILE A 143 -1.09 -6.80 -10.35
C ILE A 143 -0.86 -5.60 -9.46
N GLY A 144 -1.65 -5.51 -8.39
CA GLY A 144 -1.42 -4.62 -7.25
C GLY A 144 -0.90 -5.40 -6.06
N THR A 145 -0.09 -4.77 -5.20
CA THR A 145 0.47 -5.40 -3.99
C THR A 145 0.46 -4.44 -2.83
N ASP A 146 0.27 -4.99 -1.62
CA ASP A 146 0.44 -4.26 -0.37
C ASP A 146 0.79 -5.23 0.77
N GLU A 147 1.20 -4.72 1.93
CA GLU A 147 1.69 -5.53 3.06
C GLU A 147 1.02 -5.15 4.37
N VAL A 148 0.90 -6.13 5.27
CA VAL A 148 0.44 -5.96 6.65
C VAL A 148 1.27 -6.81 7.59
N ILE A 149 1.57 -6.28 8.79
CA ILE A 149 2.31 -6.98 9.84
C ILE A 149 1.34 -7.39 10.94
N ILE A 150 1.32 -8.69 11.28
CA ILE A 150 0.61 -9.20 12.45
C ILE A 150 1.63 -9.65 13.49
N SER A 151 1.60 -9.03 14.66
CA SER A 151 2.56 -9.25 15.75
C SER A 151 1.88 -9.86 16.97
N PRO A 152 2.05 -11.17 17.25
CA PRO A 152 1.60 -11.76 18.50
C PRO A 152 2.48 -11.29 19.66
N ILE A 153 1.84 -10.92 20.77
CA ILE A 153 2.48 -10.48 22.00
C ILE A 153 2.15 -11.44 23.13
N THR A 154 3.15 -11.77 23.96
CA THR A 154 3.01 -12.75 25.07
C THR A 154 2.75 -12.11 26.42
N GLY A 155 2.61 -10.78 26.48
CA GLY A 155 2.44 -10.07 27.73
C GLY A 155 2.00 -8.62 27.55
N LEU A 156 1.95 -7.90 28.66
CA LEU A 156 1.63 -6.48 28.68
C LEU A 156 2.78 -5.66 28.10
N TYR A 157 2.49 -4.91 27.04
CA TYR A 157 3.41 -3.93 26.48
C TYR A 157 2.88 -2.52 26.74
N ILE A 158 3.65 -1.71 27.44
CA ILE A 158 3.30 -0.32 27.76
C ILE A 158 4.15 0.59 26.87
N PRO A 159 3.58 1.20 25.81
CA PRO A 159 4.31 2.14 24.98
C PRO A 159 4.79 3.35 25.78
N SER A 160 6.01 3.80 25.51
CA SER A 160 6.59 4.97 26.18
C SER A 160 6.07 6.31 25.65
N ALA A 161 5.43 6.31 24.48
CA ALA A 161 4.89 7.51 23.84
C ALA A 161 3.72 7.18 22.91
N PHE A 162 2.90 8.20 22.62
CA PHE A 162 1.86 8.22 21.60
C PHE A 162 1.72 9.66 21.07
N THR A 163 1.03 9.84 19.94
CA THR A 163 0.99 11.12 19.20
C THR A 163 -0.46 11.58 18.97
N PRO A 164 -1.12 12.21 19.96
CA PRO A 164 -2.52 12.62 19.86
C PRO A 164 -2.68 13.88 19.00
N ASN A 165 -2.39 13.80 17.70
CA ASN A 165 -2.43 14.91 16.74
C ASN A 165 -3.70 14.93 15.87
N GLY A 166 -4.54 13.88 15.93
CA GLY A 166 -5.80 13.75 15.21
C GLY A 166 -5.63 13.26 13.77
N ASP A 167 -4.51 12.62 13.42
CA ASP A 167 -4.24 12.07 12.10
C ASP A 167 -4.76 10.63 11.91
N GLY A 168 -5.37 10.06 12.95
CA GLY A 168 -5.88 8.69 12.98
C GLY A 168 -4.82 7.63 13.31
N LYS A 169 -3.58 8.03 13.61
CA LYS A 169 -2.48 7.11 13.96
C LYS A 169 -1.92 7.44 15.34
N ASN A 170 -1.94 6.45 16.25
CA ASN A 170 -1.44 6.61 17.62
C ASN A 170 -2.03 7.81 18.39
N ASP A 171 -3.26 8.22 18.05
CA ASP A 171 -3.95 9.32 18.72
C ASP A 171 -4.35 8.99 20.15
N ASN A 172 -4.43 7.69 20.46
CA ASN A 172 -4.73 7.20 21.80
C ASN A 172 -3.58 6.33 22.31
N TRP A 173 -3.33 6.36 23.60
CA TRP A 173 -2.30 5.54 24.24
C TRP A 173 -2.76 4.08 24.33
N GLN A 174 -2.56 3.32 23.27
CA GLN A 174 -2.89 1.90 23.21
C GLN A 174 -1.89 1.09 24.06
N ILE A 175 -2.40 0.19 24.90
CA ILE A 175 -1.57 -0.72 25.70
C ILE A 175 -1.84 -2.16 25.24
N PRO A 176 -1.04 -2.68 24.27
CA PRO A 176 -1.19 -4.04 23.78
C PRO A 176 -1.04 -5.08 24.90
N GLY A 177 -1.86 -6.13 24.85
CA GLY A 177 -1.89 -7.17 25.89
C GLY A 177 -2.77 -6.87 27.08
N LEU A 178 -3.26 -5.63 27.25
CA LEU A 178 -4.11 -5.28 28.39
C LEU A 178 -5.46 -6.01 28.39
N ALA A 179 -5.93 -6.45 27.23
CA ALA A 179 -7.14 -7.29 27.12
C ALA A 179 -7.02 -8.63 27.85
N LEU A 180 -5.80 -9.12 28.12
CA LEU A 180 -5.55 -10.30 28.95
C LEU A 180 -5.85 -10.05 30.45
N TYR A 181 -6.01 -8.77 30.85
CA TYR A 181 -6.20 -8.34 32.23
C TYR A 181 -7.48 -7.51 32.34
N PRO A 182 -8.68 -8.12 32.26
CA PRO A 182 -9.96 -7.40 32.19
C PRO A 182 -10.25 -6.55 33.42
N ASP A 183 -9.65 -6.87 34.56
CA ASP A 183 -9.78 -6.14 35.82
C ASP A 183 -8.69 -5.08 36.02
N ALA A 184 -7.76 -4.92 35.09
CA ALA A 184 -6.71 -3.91 35.20
C ALA A 184 -7.30 -2.49 35.19
N VAL A 185 -6.70 -1.64 36.01
CA VAL A 185 -6.99 -0.20 36.08
C VAL A 185 -5.76 0.54 35.57
N VAL A 186 -5.93 1.35 34.53
CA VAL A 186 -4.88 2.25 34.05
C VAL A 186 -5.03 3.61 34.73
N THR A 187 -3.97 4.06 35.39
CA THR A 187 -3.92 5.37 36.04
C THR A 187 -2.75 6.15 35.48
N VAL A 188 -3.00 7.37 35.02
CA VAL A 188 -1.96 8.29 34.55
C VAL A 188 -1.83 9.45 35.51
N PHE A 189 -0.60 9.79 35.83
CA PHE A 189 -0.26 10.90 36.71
C PHE A 189 0.48 11.99 35.95
N ASN A 190 0.26 13.25 36.29
CA ASN A 190 1.12 14.33 35.83
C ASN A 190 2.44 14.37 36.62
N ARG A 191 3.37 15.26 36.25
CA ARG A 191 4.67 15.41 36.95
C ARG A 191 4.56 15.81 38.41
N ALA A 192 3.42 16.41 38.85
CA ALA A 192 3.15 16.76 40.22
C ALA A 192 2.51 15.60 41.02
N GLY A 193 2.36 14.41 40.41
CA GLY A 193 1.75 13.25 41.06
C GLY A 193 0.22 13.29 41.14
N GLN A 194 -0.44 14.20 40.44
CA GLN A 194 -1.89 14.26 40.40
C GLN A 194 -2.43 13.28 39.33
N VAL A 195 -3.49 12.57 39.69
CA VAL A 195 -4.18 11.67 38.73
C VAL A 195 -4.86 12.52 37.64
N ILE A 196 -4.49 12.31 36.41
CA ILE A 196 -5.07 12.98 35.24
C ILE A 196 -5.95 12.04 34.39
N PHE A 197 -5.81 10.73 34.59
CA PHE A 197 -6.64 9.71 33.98
C PHE A 197 -6.72 8.48 34.89
N ASN A 198 -7.91 7.86 34.98
CA ASN A 198 -8.10 6.61 35.70
C ASN A 198 -9.26 5.85 35.08
N GLN A 199 -8.99 4.63 34.59
CA GLN A 199 -10.02 3.82 33.94
C GLN A 199 -9.80 2.32 34.12
N LYS A 200 -10.88 1.60 34.51
CA LYS A 200 -11.01 0.15 34.37
C LYS A 200 -11.61 -0.15 32.99
N GLY A 201 -11.19 -1.27 32.37
CA GLY A 201 -11.66 -1.62 31.01
C GLY A 201 -11.07 -0.71 29.93
N TYR A 202 -9.83 -0.35 30.07
CA TYR A 202 -9.07 0.61 29.26
C TYR A 202 -9.09 0.36 27.74
N THR A 203 -9.20 -0.89 27.31
CA THR A 203 -9.18 -1.28 25.90
C THR A 203 -10.34 -0.70 25.09
N THR A 204 -11.46 -0.39 25.71
CA THR A 204 -12.64 0.20 25.07
C THR A 204 -12.61 1.73 25.01
N SER A 205 -11.80 2.37 25.84
CA SER A 205 -11.68 3.84 25.95
C SER A 205 -10.26 4.23 26.36
N PRO A 206 -9.28 4.04 25.46
CA PRO A 206 -7.89 4.39 25.76
C PRO A 206 -7.72 5.91 25.89
N TRP A 207 -6.74 6.33 26.69
CA TRP A 207 -6.49 7.75 26.95
C TRP A 207 -5.98 8.48 25.70
N ASP A 208 -6.58 9.64 25.43
CA ASP A 208 -6.30 10.51 24.29
C ASP A 208 -5.28 11.63 24.59
N GLY A 209 -4.62 11.59 25.76
CA GLY A 209 -3.68 12.64 26.18
C GLY A 209 -4.35 13.87 26.77
N SER A 210 -5.67 13.86 27.02
CA SER A 210 -6.39 15.01 27.56
C SER A 210 -6.88 14.78 29.00
N LEU A 211 -7.08 15.88 29.73
CA LEU A 211 -7.84 15.94 30.97
C LEU A 211 -9.00 16.91 30.80
N LYS A 212 -10.25 16.40 30.87
CA LYS A 212 -11.48 17.19 30.67
C LYS A 212 -11.46 17.98 29.34
N GLY A 213 -10.96 17.37 28.27
CA GLY A 213 -10.88 17.99 26.95
C GLY A 213 -9.69 18.95 26.75
N THR A 214 -8.84 19.14 27.78
CA THR A 214 -7.62 19.96 27.66
C THR A 214 -6.41 19.04 27.48
N ARG A 215 -5.64 19.20 26.40
CA ARG A 215 -4.42 18.44 26.16
C ARG A 215 -3.41 18.65 27.28
N GLN A 216 -2.81 17.58 27.73
CA GLN A 216 -1.77 17.63 28.75
C GLN A 216 -0.41 17.93 28.08
N PRO A 217 0.50 18.65 28.78
CA PRO A 217 1.82 18.95 28.24
C PRO A 217 2.61 17.66 28.02
N ILE A 218 3.49 17.70 26.99
CA ILE A 218 4.43 16.60 26.69
C ILE A 218 5.33 16.39 27.91
N GLY A 219 5.38 15.14 28.37
CA GLY A 219 6.08 14.70 29.57
C GLY A 219 7.53 14.33 29.31
#